data_b718a076af6deecca60e05648048612f
#
_entry.id   b718a076af6deecca60e05648048612f
#
_cell.length_a   1.000
_cell.length_b   1.000
_cell.length_c   1.000
_cell.angle_alpha   90.00
_cell.angle_beta   90.00
_cell.angle_gamma   90.00
#
_symmetry.space_group_name_H-M   'P 1'
#
loop_
_entity.id
_entity.type
_entity.pdbx_description
1 polymer ?
#
loop_
_entity_poly.entity_id
_entity_poly.type
_entity_poly.pdbx_seq_one_letter_code
_entity_poly.pdbx_strand_id
1 'polypeptide(L)'
;MEVKIKMPDLSTTEGSDIAILRWLVDVGAQVRRGQVILEVETDKAVQEIEAVTTGVLTAKLVEPQQKVGVGQAIAVIEVGR
;
A
#
# COMPACT_ATOMS: atom_id res chain seq x y z
N MET A 1 5.45 -11.00 14.11
CA MET A 1 4.01 -10.81 13.85
C MET A 1 3.82 -10.12 12.51
N GLU A 2 2.99 -10.68 11.67
CA GLU A 2 2.72 -10.09 10.36
C GLU A 2 1.54 -9.14 10.44
N VAL A 3 1.70 -7.99 9.81
CA VAL A 3 0.61 -7.02 9.67
C VAL A 3 0.34 -6.84 8.19
N LYS A 4 -0.90 -7.05 7.79
CA LYS A 4 -1.31 -6.80 6.40
C LYS A 4 -1.75 -5.36 6.26
N ILE A 5 -1.20 -4.70 5.25
CA ILE A 5 -1.63 -3.35 4.91
C ILE A 5 -2.77 -3.48 3.90
N LYS A 6 -3.90 -2.85 4.20
CA LYS A 6 -5.06 -2.88 3.32
C LYS A 6 -5.21 -1.52 2.66
N MET A 7 -5.76 -1.54 1.45
CA MET A 7 -6.03 -0.30 0.72
C MET A 7 -7.02 0.53 1.50
N PRO A 8 -6.64 1.76 1.91
CA PRO A 8 -7.57 2.62 2.64
C PRO A 8 -8.60 3.23 1.72
N ASP A 9 -9.64 3.78 2.33
CA ASP A 9 -10.63 4.57 1.60
C ASP A 9 -10.02 5.93 1.30
N LEU A 10 -9.80 6.20 0.01
CA LEU A 10 -9.17 7.44 -0.43
C LEU A 10 -10.20 8.46 -0.89
N SER A 11 -11.45 8.28 -0.50
CA SER A 11 -12.55 9.20 -0.84
C SER A 11 -12.71 9.34 -2.34
N THR A 12 -12.58 8.23 -3.05
CA THR A 12 -12.75 8.21 -4.49
C THR A 12 -14.23 8.27 -4.83
N THR A 13 -14.53 8.60 -6.07
CA THR A 13 -15.89 8.52 -6.58
C THR A 13 -16.33 7.06 -6.57
N GLU A 14 -17.58 6.83 -6.18
CA GLU A 14 -18.13 5.49 -6.14
C GLU A 14 -17.98 4.82 -7.51
N GLY A 15 -17.48 3.58 -7.51
CA GLY A 15 -17.23 2.84 -8.73
C GLY A 15 -15.90 3.16 -9.39
N SER A 16 -15.16 4.11 -8.85
CA SER A 16 -13.84 4.43 -9.39
C SER A 16 -12.82 3.39 -9.00
N ASP A 17 -11.91 3.12 -9.91
CA ASP A 17 -10.82 2.20 -9.66
C ASP A 17 -9.65 2.90 -8.99
N ILE A 18 -8.96 2.17 -8.14
CA ILE A 18 -7.68 2.59 -7.60
C ILE A 18 -6.64 1.71 -8.27
N ALA A 19 -5.70 2.30 -8.97
CA ALA A 19 -4.66 1.55 -9.66
C ALA A 19 -3.33 1.75 -8.94
N ILE A 20 -2.56 0.68 -8.82
CA ILE A 20 -1.22 0.78 -8.26
C ILE A 20 -0.35 1.51 -9.28
N LEU A 21 0.28 2.60 -8.86
CA LEU A 21 1.14 3.37 -9.74
C LEU A 21 2.58 2.87 -9.65
N ARG A 22 3.16 2.88 -8.46
CA ARG A 22 4.51 2.36 -8.28
C ARG A 22 4.80 2.10 -6.82
N TRP A 23 5.73 1.17 -6.58
CA TRP A 23 6.28 0.91 -5.27
C TRP A 23 7.51 1.78 -5.06
N LEU A 24 7.66 2.28 -3.83
CA LEU A 24 8.81 3.13 -3.45
C LEU A 24 9.78 2.37 -2.56
N VAL A 25 9.48 1.13 -2.19
CA VAL A 25 10.33 0.30 -1.35
C VAL A 25 10.34 -1.11 -1.92
N ASP A 26 11.36 -1.87 -1.58
CA ASP A 26 11.51 -3.26 -2.04
C ASP A 26 11.20 -4.23 -0.92
N VAL A 27 10.88 -5.46 -1.31
CA VAL A 27 10.76 -6.56 -0.35
C VAL A 27 12.11 -6.72 0.36
N GLY A 28 12.07 -6.82 1.68
CA GLY A 28 13.25 -6.88 2.51
C GLY A 28 13.64 -5.54 3.10
N ALA A 29 13.04 -4.45 2.62
CA ALA A 29 13.37 -3.12 3.14
C ALA A 29 12.71 -2.89 4.48
N GLN A 30 13.41 -2.19 5.35
CA GLN A 30 12.84 -1.74 6.60
C GLN A 30 12.01 -0.49 6.34
N VAL A 31 10.81 -0.45 6.87
CA VAL A 31 9.91 0.70 6.72
C VAL A 31 9.50 1.19 8.08
N ARG A 32 9.15 2.46 8.15
CA ARG A 32 8.69 3.09 9.39
C ARG A 32 7.25 3.50 9.24
N ARG A 33 6.53 3.45 10.34
CA ARG A 33 5.16 3.97 10.37
C ARG A 33 5.15 5.40 9.85
N GLY A 34 4.26 5.68 8.91
CA GLY A 34 4.14 7.00 8.28
C GLY A 34 5.02 7.19 7.05
N GLN A 35 5.93 6.25 6.79
CA GLN A 35 6.76 6.32 5.59
C GLN A 35 5.91 5.97 4.36
N VAL A 36 6.04 6.77 3.31
CA VAL A 36 5.34 6.47 2.06
C VAL A 36 6.00 5.27 1.42
N ILE A 37 5.24 4.23 1.15
CA ILE A 37 5.76 2.98 0.62
C ILE A 37 5.28 2.71 -0.80
N LEU A 38 4.20 3.34 -1.22
CA LEU A 38 3.71 3.12 -2.57
C LEU A 38 2.81 4.28 -2.98
N GLU A 39 2.69 4.47 -4.28
CA GLU A 39 1.78 5.47 -4.85
C GLU A 39 0.70 4.76 -5.63
N VAL A 40 -0.52 5.29 -5.52
CA VAL A 40 -1.67 4.78 -6.26
C VAL A 40 -2.30 5.94 -7.02
N GLU A 41 -3.04 5.61 -8.07
CA GLU A 41 -3.72 6.59 -8.87
C GLU A 41 -5.22 6.36 -8.76
N THR A 42 -5.94 7.45 -8.53
CA THR A 42 -7.40 7.43 -8.48
C THR A 42 -7.94 8.29 -9.60
N ASP A 43 -9.27 8.39 -9.69
CA ASP A 43 -9.91 9.22 -10.68
C ASP A 43 -9.59 10.71 -10.50
N LYS A 44 -9.10 11.11 -9.34
CA LYS A 44 -8.87 12.52 -9.04
C LYS A 44 -7.41 12.91 -8.96
N ALA A 45 -6.55 12.00 -8.51
CA ALA A 45 -5.16 12.37 -8.25
C ALA A 45 -4.32 11.15 -7.94
N VAL A 46 -3.01 11.36 -7.89
CA VAL A 46 -2.07 10.39 -7.34
C VAL A 46 -2.10 10.54 -5.83
N GLN A 47 -2.18 9.43 -5.13
CA GLN A 47 -2.21 9.38 -3.67
C GLN A 47 -1.04 8.56 -3.18
N GLU A 48 -0.55 8.93 -1.99
CA GLU A 48 0.55 8.22 -1.35
C GLU A 48 0.01 7.33 -0.25
N ILE A 49 0.51 6.09 -0.18
CA ILE A 49 0.13 5.14 0.85
C ILE A 49 1.29 4.98 1.80
N GLU A 50 1.00 5.14 3.10
CA GLU A 50 2.02 5.09 4.14
C GLU A 50 1.96 3.75 4.86
N ALA A 51 3.11 3.34 5.38
CA ALA A 51 3.17 2.17 6.26
C ALA A 51 2.39 2.45 7.53
N VAL A 52 1.59 1.48 7.96
CA VAL A 52 0.77 1.63 9.18
C VAL A 52 1.53 1.18 10.42
N THR A 53 2.69 0.60 10.24
CA THR A 53 3.51 0.11 11.33
C THR A 53 4.97 0.08 10.89
N THR A 54 5.88 0.00 11.86
CA THR A 54 7.31 -0.12 11.59
C THR A 54 7.69 -1.60 11.52
N GLY A 55 8.47 -1.98 10.53
CA GLY A 55 8.91 -3.36 10.38
C GLY A 55 9.58 -3.56 9.04
N VAL A 56 9.62 -4.80 8.59
CA VAL A 56 10.25 -5.18 7.32
C VAL A 56 9.16 -5.55 6.32
N LEU A 57 9.21 -4.98 5.14
CA LEU A 57 8.27 -5.34 4.07
C LEU A 57 8.63 -6.73 3.57
N THR A 58 7.74 -7.70 3.80
CA THR A 58 8.01 -9.09 3.43
C THR A 58 7.31 -9.53 2.17
N ALA A 59 6.23 -8.83 1.78
CA ALA A 59 5.51 -9.19 0.56
C ALA A 59 4.80 -7.99 -0.03
N LYS A 60 4.83 -7.91 -1.34
CA LYS A 60 3.99 -7.01 -2.13
C LYS A 60 2.92 -7.88 -2.75
N LEU A 61 1.68 -7.64 -2.41
CA LEU A 61 0.57 -8.48 -2.86
C LEU A 61 -0.09 -7.96 -4.14
N VAL A 62 0.36 -6.83 -4.63
CA VAL A 62 -0.17 -6.20 -5.84
C VAL A 62 0.99 -5.66 -6.66
N GLU A 63 0.74 -5.48 -7.96
CA GLU A 63 1.77 -5.06 -8.89
C GLU A 63 1.39 -3.72 -9.54
N PRO A 64 2.37 -3.02 -10.12
CA PRO A 64 2.09 -1.78 -10.84
C PRO A 64 1.00 -2.00 -11.89
N GLN A 65 0.12 -1.02 -12.01
CA GLN A 65 -1.00 -0.99 -12.94
C GLN A 65 -2.14 -1.94 -12.58
N GLN A 66 -2.00 -2.71 -11.50
CA GLN A 66 -3.08 -3.55 -11.02
C GLN A 66 -4.15 -2.69 -10.37
N LYS A 67 -5.41 -3.00 -10.62
CA LYS A 67 -6.53 -2.31 -9.96
C LYS A 67 -6.86 -3.02 -8.66
N VAL A 68 -7.15 -2.22 -7.63
CA VAL A 68 -7.43 -2.77 -6.31
C VAL A 68 -8.65 -2.07 -5.72
N GLY A 69 -9.33 -2.75 -4.81
CA GLY A 69 -10.47 -2.18 -4.10
C GLY A 69 -10.10 -1.78 -2.69
N VAL A 70 -10.93 -0.92 -2.10
CA VAL A 70 -10.79 -0.55 -0.69
C VAL A 70 -10.88 -1.81 0.16
N GLY A 71 -9.96 -1.94 1.12
CA GLY A 71 -9.93 -3.10 2.01
C GLY A 71 -9.13 -4.28 1.49
N GLN A 72 -8.71 -4.24 0.22
CA GLN A 72 -7.89 -5.31 -0.33
C GLN A 72 -6.50 -5.25 0.28
N ALA A 73 -5.95 -6.41 0.67
CA ALA A 73 -4.59 -6.47 1.20
C ALA A 73 -3.59 -6.19 0.08
N ILE A 74 -2.64 -5.29 0.34
CA ILE A 74 -1.70 -4.84 -0.68
C ILE A 74 -0.26 -5.15 -0.31
N ALA A 75 0.03 -5.34 0.97
CA ALA A 75 1.40 -5.59 1.43
C ALA A 75 1.39 -6.30 2.77
N VAL A 76 2.51 -6.91 3.11
CA VAL A 76 2.70 -7.53 4.42
C VAL A 76 3.98 -6.97 5.04
N ILE A 77 3.89 -6.56 6.29
CA ILE A 77 5.01 -6.07 7.06
C ILE A 77 5.21 -7.01 8.25
N GLU A 78 6.44 -7.49 8.41
CA GLU A 78 6.81 -8.28 9.58
C GLU A 78 7.25 -7.32 10.67
N VAL A 79 6.53 -7.33 11.78
CA VAL A 79 6.84 -6.48 12.92
C VAL A 79 7.80 -7.22 13.84
N GLY A 80 8.92 -6.59 14.14
CA GLY A 80 9.89 -7.17 15.05
C GLY A 80 9.41 -7.17 16.48
N ARG A 81 10.18 -7.84 17.30
CA ARG A 81 9.90 -7.88 18.72
C ARG A 81 10.46 -6.67 19.43
#